data_555772a9d28c56e748a737e2b4b5f437
#
_entry.id   555772a9d28c56e748a737e2b4b5f437
#
_cell.length_a   1.000
_cell.length_b   1.000
_cell.length_c   1.000
_cell.angle_alpha   90.00
_cell.angle_beta   90.00
_cell.angle_gamma   90.00
#
_symmetry.space_group_name_H-M   'P 1'
#
loop_
_entity.id
_entity.type
_entity.pdbx_description
1 polymer ?
#
loop_
_entity_poly.entity_id
_entity_poly.type
_entity_poly.pdbx_seq_one_letter_code
_entity_poly.pdbx_strand_id
1 'polypeptide(L)'
;MTYIPQIPIEDLVYVEFKDHETSSTPAYVRHLKEELNRVCKDGNLNRTKHIIVFQSTSGILRVKGTLWMVGKEYVLLKQNVHIPISSIIAVQ
;
A
#
# COMPACT_ATOMS: atom_id res chain seq x y z
N MET A 1 -1.72 16.96 15.30
CA MET A 1 -2.11 16.11 14.15
C MET A 1 -0.90 15.90 13.25
N THR A 2 -0.62 14.67 12.90
CA THR A 2 0.53 14.35 12.07
C THR A 2 0.14 14.40 10.59
N TYR A 3 0.85 15.20 9.82
CA TYR A 3 0.64 15.26 8.37
C TYR A 3 1.41 14.13 7.69
N ILE A 4 0.72 13.38 6.84
CA ILE A 4 1.34 12.32 6.03
C ILE A 4 1.41 12.81 4.59
N PRO A 5 2.62 13.05 4.06
CA PRO A 5 2.77 13.53 2.67
C PRO A 5 2.22 12.51 1.67
N GLN A 6 1.50 13.02 0.67
CA GLN A 6 1.05 12.22 -0.45
C GLN A 6 1.97 12.45 -1.63
N ILE A 7 2.48 11.35 -2.21
CA ILE A 7 3.34 11.42 -3.39
C ILE A 7 2.58 10.96 -4.62
N PRO A 8 2.97 11.46 -5.81
CA PRO A 8 2.43 10.94 -7.07
C PRO A 8 2.77 9.47 -7.24
N ILE A 9 1.88 8.69 -7.87
CA ILE A 9 2.08 7.26 -8.07
C ILE A 9 3.36 6.96 -8.86
N GLU A 10 3.70 7.81 -9.82
CA GLU A 10 4.91 7.64 -10.63
C GLU A 10 6.20 7.81 -9.82
N ASP A 11 6.14 8.45 -8.67
CA ASP A 11 7.31 8.63 -7.80
C ASP A 11 7.62 7.38 -6.99
N LEU A 12 6.73 6.38 -6.97
CA LEU A 12 6.97 5.14 -6.24
C LEU A 12 8.22 4.40 -6.70
N VAL A 13 8.62 4.58 -7.96
CA VAL A 13 9.84 3.95 -8.49
C VAL A 13 11.11 4.46 -7.82
N TYR A 14 11.04 5.62 -7.19
CA TYR A 14 12.18 6.23 -6.48
C TYR A 14 12.13 6.02 -4.98
N VAL A 15 11.08 5.40 -4.47
CA VAL A 15 10.90 5.20 -3.03
C VAL A 15 11.71 4.00 -2.57
N GLU A 16 12.45 4.19 -1.49
CA GLU A 16 13.09 3.08 -0.79
C GLU A 16 12.18 2.66 0.36
N PHE A 17 11.56 1.49 0.22
CA PHE A 17 10.60 1.00 1.20
C PHE A 17 11.30 0.41 2.40
N LYS A 18 10.65 0.52 3.56
CA LYS A 18 11.12 -0.03 4.81
C LYS A 18 10.00 -0.81 5.46
N ASP A 19 10.34 -1.92 6.12
CA ASP A 19 9.35 -2.70 6.84
C ASP A 19 8.74 -1.89 7.97
N HIS A 20 7.41 -1.95 8.07
CA HIS A 20 6.71 -1.38 9.20
C HIS A 20 6.93 -2.26 10.43
N GLU A 21 7.10 -1.66 11.60
CA GLU A 21 7.48 -2.40 12.81
C GLU A 21 6.49 -3.49 13.23
N THR A 22 5.21 -3.38 12.84
CA THR A 22 4.20 -4.40 13.13
C THR A 22 4.02 -5.41 11.99
N SER A 23 4.83 -5.32 10.94
CA SER A 23 4.69 -6.16 9.75
C SER A 23 4.90 -7.65 10.02
N SER A 24 5.56 -8.01 11.11
CA SER A 24 5.80 -9.41 11.49
C SER A 24 4.70 -10.01 12.36
N THR A 25 3.72 -9.22 12.79
CA THR A 25 2.62 -9.70 13.63
C THR A 25 1.60 -10.45 12.77
N PRO A 26 1.39 -11.77 12.97
CA PRO A 26 0.52 -12.55 12.08
C PRO A 26 -0.91 -12.02 11.99
N ALA A 27 -1.50 -11.63 13.12
CA ALA A 27 -2.86 -11.10 13.13
C ALA A 27 -2.97 -9.79 12.34
N TYR A 28 -1.98 -8.92 12.48
CA TYR A 28 -1.93 -7.65 11.75
C TYR A 28 -1.81 -7.89 10.24
N VAL A 29 -0.90 -8.77 9.85
CA VAL A 29 -0.68 -9.08 8.43
C VAL A 29 -1.94 -9.69 7.80
N ARG A 30 -2.60 -10.62 8.50
CA ARG A 30 -3.83 -11.23 8.02
C ARG A 30 -4.94 -10.20 7.82
N HIS A 31 -5.15 -9.34 8.81
CA HIS A 31 -6.16 -8.29 8.73
C HIS A 31 -5.84 -7.32 7.58
N LEU A 32 -4.58 -6.93 7.44
CA LEU A 32 -4.15 -6.05 6.36
C LEU A 32 -4.41 -6.68 4.99
N LYS A 33 -4.11 -7.98 4.83
CA LYS A 33 -4.34 -8.68 3.56
C LYS A 33 -5.83 -8.77 3.23
N GLU A 34 -6.68 -8.98 4.23
CA GLU A 34 -8.13 -8.97 4.03
C GLU A 34 -8.61 -7.61 3.52
N GLU A 35 -8.12 -6.52 4.13
CA GLU A 35 -8.44 -5.17 3.68
C GLU A 35 -7.92 -4.89 2.27
N LEU A 36 -6.69 -5.31 1.97
CA LEU A 36 -6.11 -5.14 0.65
C LEU A 36 -6.88 -5.90 -0.42
N ASN A 37 -7.31 -7.13 -0.12
CA ASN A 37 -8.10 -7.93 -1.05
C ASN A 37 -9.47 -7.29 -1.32
N ARG A 38 -10.11 -6.74 -0.29
CA ARG A 38 -11.38 -6.04 -0.43
C ARG A 38 -11.23 -4.80 -1.31
N VAL A 39 -10.19 -4.03 -1.07
CA VAL A 39 -9.88 -2.82 -1.84
C VAL A 39 -9.52 -3.17 -3.29
N CYS A 40 -8.76 -4.25 -3.49
CA CYS A 40 -8.39 -4.73 -4.82
C CYS A 40 -9.62 -5.11 -5.63
N LYS A 41 -10.57 -5.80 -5.02
CA LYS A 41 -11.81 -6.20 -5.66
C LYS A 41 -12.62 -4.98 -6.06
N ASP A 42 -12.74 -3.99 -5.17
CA ASP A 42 -13.43 -2.74 -5.47
C ASP A 42 -12.76 -1.98 -6.61
N GLY A 43 -11.43 -1.90 -6.60
CA GLY A 43 -10.67 -1.24 -7.65
C GLY A 43 -10.86 -1.89 -9.01
N ASN A 44 -10.87 -3.22 -9.06
CA ASN A 44 -11.05 -3.96 -10.31
C ASN A 44 -12.48 -3.87 -10.85
N LEU A 45 -13.47 -3.87 -9.98
CA LEU A 45 -14.88 -3.80 -10.39
C LEU A 45 -15.32 -2.37 -10.71
N ASN A 46 -14.91 -1.42 -9.90
CA ASN A 46 -15.42 -0.04 -9.95
C ASN A 46 -14.37 0.96 -10.39
N ARG A 47 -13.12 0.51 -10.61
CA ARG A 47 -11.98 1.39 -10.95
C ARG A 47 -11.75 2.47 -9.90
N THR A 48 -12.05 2.16 -8.65
CA THR A 48 -11.92 3.09 -7.54
C THR A 48 -10.45 3.24 -7.15
N LYS A 49 -10.03 4.47 -6.88
CA LYS A 49 -8.71 4.73 -6.33
C LYS A 49 -8.78 4.71 -4.81
N HIS A 50 -7.75 4.16 -4.20
CA HIS A 50 -7.63 4.08 -2.75
C HIS A 50 -6.30 4.68 -2.31
N ILE A 51 -6.22 5.04 -1.05
CA ILE A 51 -5.00 5.60 -0.47
C ILE A 51 -4.29 4.51 0.31
N ILE A 52 -3.01 4.29 -0.02
CA ILE A 52 -2.15 3.33 0.68
C ILE A 52 -1.13 4.12 1.48
N VAL A 53 -1.10 3.89 2.78
CA VAL A 53 -0.14 4.48 3.70
C VAL A 53 0.97 3.45 3.94
N PHE A 54 2.22 3.86 3.75
CA PHE A 54 3.35 2.94 3.83
C PHE A 54 4.57 3.60 4.46
N GLN A 55 5.50 2.76 4.91
CA GLN A 55 6.75 3.20 5.52
C GLN A 55 7.85 3.24 4.47
N SER A 56 8.58 4.35 4.41
CA SER A 56 9.78 4.47 3.61
C SER A 56 10.95 4.87 4.51
N THR A 57 12.16 4.86 3.94
CA THR A 57 13.35 5.33 4.67
C THR A 57 13.27 6.83 4.98
N SER A 58 12.46 7.57 4.23
CA SER A 58 12.26 9.01 4.44
C SER A 58 11.10 9.31 5.39
N GLY A 59 10.41 8.28 5.89
CA GLY A 59 9.27 8.44 6.78
C GLY A 59 8.01 7.78 6.24
N ILE A 60 6.89 8.09 6.86
CA ILE A 60 5.59 7.56 6.45
C ILE A 60 5.04 8.42 5.32
N LEU A 61 4.66 7.77 4.23
CA LEU A 61 4.12 8.42 3.03
C LEU A 61 2.80 7.77 2.67
N ARG A 62 2.06 8.43 1.78
CA ARG A 62 0.85 7.85 1.21
C ARG A 62 0.80 8.07 -0.30
N VAL A 63 0.12 7.17 -1.00
CA VAL A 63 -0.07 7.26 -2.43
C VAL A 63 -1.51 6.89 -2.76
N LYS A 64 -2.08 7.55 -3.75
CA LYS A 64 -3.43 7.26 -4.23
C LYS A 64 -3.34 6.54 -5.57
N GLY A 65 -3.99 5.40 -5.68
CA GLY A 65 -3.98 4.62 -6.90
C GLY A 65 -4.99 3.49 -6.89
N THR A 66 -5.11 2.83 -8.03
CA THR A 66 -5.98 1.66 -8.19
C THR A 66 -5.17 0.41 -7.92
N LEU A 67 -5.63 -0.41 -6.98
CA LEU A 67 -4.98 -1.66 -6.62
C LEU A 67 -5.44 -2.74 -7.60
N TRP A 68 -4.50 -3.34 -8.34
CA TRP A 68 -4.79 -4.36 -9.34
C TRP A 68 -4.69 -5.77 -8.80
N MET A 69 -3.70 -6.04 -7.97
CA MET A 69 -3.44 -7.38 -7.52
C MET A 69 -2.78 -7.37 -6.14
N VAL A 70 -3.17 -8.33 -5.32
CA VAL A 70 -2.54 -8.56 -4.02
C VAL A 70 -1.78 -9.88 -4.12
N GLY A 71 -0.47 -9.80 -4.11
CA GLY A 71 0.38 -10.97 -4.13
C GLY A 71 0.73 -11.44 -2.72
N LYS A 72 1.67 -12.36 -2.64
CA LYS A 72 2.13 -12.89 -1.36
C LYS A 72 2.96 -11.85 -0.59
N GLU A 73 3.81 -11.12 -1.30
CA GLU A 73 4.76 -10.18 -0.70
C GLU A 73 4.57 -8.74 -1.18
N TYR A 74 3.88 -8.54 -2.30
CA TYR A 74 3.70 -7.24 -2.92
C TYR A 74 2.27 -7.03 -3.32
N VAL A 75 1.87 -5.76 -3.36
CA VAL A 75 0.66 -5.35 -4.08
C VAL A 75 1.09 -4.68 -5.39
N LEU A 76 0.28 -4.86 -6.43
CA LEU A 76 0.50 -4.26 -7.74
C LEU A 76 -0.57 -3.21 -7.97
N LEU A 77 -0.15 -2.00 -8.26
CA LEU A 77 -1.05 -0.91 -8.61
C LEU A 77 -1.08 -0.70 -10.12
N LYS A 78 -2.10 -0.01 -10.59
CA LYS A 78 -2.17 0.46 -11.96
C LYS A 78 -0.88 1.22 -12.29
N GLN A 79 -0.41 1.12 -13.52
CA GLN A 79 0.88 1.64 -14.01
C GLN A 79 2.07 0.74 -13.65
N ASN A 80 1.77 -0.49 -13.22
CA ASN A 80 2.78 -1.52 -12.99
C ASN A 80 3.81 -1.14 -11.92
N VAL A 81 3.35 -0.53 -10.84
CA VAL A 81 4.19 -0.20 -9.70
C VAL A 81 3.83 -1.09 -8.51
N HIS A 82 4.83 -1.46 -7.74
CA HIS A 82 4.71 -2.41 -6.63
C HIS A 82 4.95 -1.74 -5.29
N ILE A 83 4.24 -2.21 -4.27
CA ILE A 83 4.51 -1.81 -2.88
C ILE A 83 4.65 -3.09 -2.05
N PRO A 84 5.75 -3.27 -1.32
CA PRO A 84 5.89 -4.42 -0.43
C PRO A 84 4.84 -4.39 0.67
N ILE A 85 4.15 -5.52 0.88
CA ILE A 85 3.12 -5.59 1.92
C ILE A 85 3.72 -5.32 3.30
N SER A 86 4.97 -5.73 3.52
CA SER A 86 5.66 -5.48 4.80
C SER A 86 5.83 -4.00 5.13
N SER A 87 5.77 -3.12 4.12
CA SER A 87 5.89 -1.67 4.34
C SER A 87 4.53 -0.98 4.52
N ILE A 88 3.44 -1.66 4.18
CA ILE A 88 2.10 -1.05 4.21
C ILE A 88 1.60 -0.95 5.65
N ILE A 89 1.14 0.24 6.01
CA ILE A 89 0.59 0.53 7.33
C ILE A 89 -0.92 0.41 7.30
N ALA A 90 -1.54 1.00 6.29
CA ALA A 90 -3.00 1.01 6.18
C ALA A 90 -3.43 1.26 4.75
N VAL A 91 -4.67 0.90 4.44
CA VAL A 91 -5.32 1.21 3.18
C VAL A 91 -6.68 1.86 3.48
N GLN A 92 -7.00 2.89 2.75
CA GLN A 92 -8.22 3.68 2.98
C GLN A 92 -9.10 3.76 1.73
#